data_c883fbcd465ce48261dbd7b6f095ef4d
#
_entry.id   c883fbcd465ce48261dbd7b6f095ef4d
#
_cell.length_a   1.000
_cell.length_b   1.000
_cell.length_c   1.000
_cell.angle_alpha   90.00
_cell.angle_beta   90.00
_cell.angle_gamma   90.00
#
_symmetry.space_group_name_H-M   'P 1'
#
loop_
_entity.id
_entity.type
_entity.pdbx_description
1 polymer ?
#
loop_
_entity_poly.entity_id
_entity_poly.type
_entity_poly.pdbx_seq_one_letter_code
_entity_poly.pdbx_strand_id
1 'polypeptide(L)'
;TRFLVELAVLIAIELLLEFTGLGYIKTGFLSFTIMQVPVIVGAIVLGPLAGAILGTAFGLTSFWECFGKDPLGVVLLGARPFSTFILCVVPRLLMGLLCAYVFKALKGMKKTSLRCGISGICGALLNTVLFMSFLVALFGKVEPISNALATYGGNILKFIVLSVGVQGLLEAV
;
A
#
# COMPACT_ATOMS: atom_id res chain seq x y z
N THR A 1 21.64 4.27 -17.27
CA THR A 1 20.75 5.20 -18.03
C THR A 1 19.35 4.58 -18.22
N ARG A 2 19.21 3.36 -18.77
CA ARG A 2 17.91 2.72 -19.03
C ARG A 2 17.07 2.54 -17.74
N PHE A 3 17.68 2.02 -16.68
CA PHE A 3 17.04 1.88 -15.37
C PHE A 3 16.45 3.19 -14.84
N LEU A 4 17.21 4.30 -14.94
CA LEU A 4 16.75 5.61 -14.48
C LEU A 4 15.56 6.14 -15.29
N VAL A 5 15.57 5.91 -16.61
CA VAL A 5 14.47 6.33 -17.48
C VAL A 5 13.19 5.54 -17.17
N GLU A 6 13.29 4.22 -17.07
CA GLU A 6 12.15 3.36 -16.75
C GLU A 6 11.59 3.67 -15.36
N LEU A 7 12.46 3.92 -14.38
CA LEU A 7 12.06 4.33 -13.03
C LEU A 7 11.36 5.69 -13.03
N ALA A 8 11.91 6.67 -13.75
CA ALA A 8 11.34 8.02 -13.86
C ALA A 8 9.95 8.00 -14.53
N VAL A 9 9.76 7.16 -15.55
CA VAL A 9 8.44 6.98 -16.19
C VAL A 9 7.42 6.39 -15.19
N LEU A 10 7.80 5.40 -14.40
CA LEU A 10 6.90 4.82 -13.41
C LEU A 10 6.55 5.80 -12.29
N ILE A 11 7.51 6.61 -11.83
CA ILE A 11 7.25 7.69 -10.86
C ILE A 11 6.32 8.74 -11.47
N ALA A 12 6.52 9.10 -12.76
CA ALA A 12 5.64 10.04 -13.44
C ALA A 12 4.21 9.53 -13.56
N ILE A 13 4.02 8.24 -13.86
CA ILE A 13 2.70 7.60 -13.89
C ILE A 13 2.07 7.63 -12.49
N GLU A 14 2.84 7.34 -11.45
CA GLU A 14 2.38 7.37 -10.06
C GLU A 14 1.90 8.77 -9.66
N LEU A 15 2.67 9.80 -9.98
CA LEU A 15 2.30 11.20 -9.74
C LEU A 15 1.07 11.61 -10.56
N LEU A 16 0.97 11.20 -11.82
CA LEU A 16 -0.22 11.46 -12.65
C LEU A 16 -1.47 10.83 -12.04
N LEU A 17 -1.41 9.59 -11.57
CA LEU A 17 -2.53 8.93 -10.92
C LEU A 17 -2.96 9.66 -9.63
N GLU A 18 -2.00 10.19 -8.87
CA GLU A 18 -2.26 11.00 -7.68
C GLU A 18 -2.97 12.31 -8.02
N PHE A 19 -2.39 13.11 -8.96
CA PHE A 19 -2.91 14.44 -9.28
C PHE A 19 -4.25 14.41 -10.04
N THR A 20 -4.49 13.36 -10.84
CA THR A 20 -5.78 13.18 -11.53
C THR A 20 -6.89 12.65 -10.63
N GLY A 21 -6.54 12.16 -9.42
CA GLY A 21 -7.49 11.53 -8.50
C GLY A 21 -7.97 10.15 -8.97
N LEU A 22 -7.46 9.62 -10.08
CA LEU A 22 -7.76 8.28 -10.58
C LEU A 22 -7.07 7.18 -9.76
N GLY A 23 -6.07 7.55 -8.97
CA GLY A 23 -5.32 6.64 -8.12
C GLY A 23 -6.11 6.09 -6.95
N TYR A 24 -7.21 6.74 -6.57
CA TYR A 24 -8.02 6.38 -5.40
C TYR A 24 -9.49 6.29 -5.74
N ILE A 25 -10.06 5.11 -5.62
CA ILE A 25 -11.51 4.90 -5.69
C ILE A 25 -12.06 4.99 -4.27
N LYS A 26 -12.68 6.12 -3.94
CA LYS A 26 -13.25 6.37 -2.62
C LYS A 26 -14.55 5.59 -2.45
N THR A 27 -14.52 4.55 -1.65
CA THR A 27 -15.70 3.73 -1.32
C THR A 27 -16.07 3.93 0.17
N GLY A 28 -16.44 5.16 0.55
CA GLY A 28 -16.81 5.50 1.93
C GLY A 28 -15.61 5.62 2.87
N PHE A 29 -15.51 4.73 3.87
CA PHE A 29 -14.49 4.79 4.91
C PHE A 29 -13.10 4.26 4.46
N LEU A 30 -13.07 3.42 3.42
CA LEU A 30 -11.84 2.88 2.86
C LEU A 30 -11.66 3.34 1.41
N SER A 31 -10.43 3.65 1.04
CA SER A 31 -10.06 4.05 -0.32
C SER A 31 -9.30 2.90 -1.00
N PHE A 32 -9.78 2.48 -2.17
CA PHE A 32 -9.04 1.54 -3.01
C PHE A 32 -7.95 2.28 -3.77
N THR A 33 -6.76 1.68 -3.81
CA THR A 33 -5.59 2.34 -4.37
C THR A 33 -5.07 1.59 -5.59
N ILE A 34 -5.25 2.19 -6.78
CA ILE A 34 -4.64 1.71 -8.03
C ILE A 34 -3.14 2.08 -8.07
N MET A 35 -2.69 3.01 -7.25
CA MET A 35 -1.30 3.49 -7.19
C MET A 35 -0.27 2.41 -6.86
N GLN A 36 -0.69 1.30 -6.25
CA GLN A 36 0.19 0.15 -6.02
C GLN A 36 0.65 -0.55 -7.31
N VAL A 37 -0.09 -0.39 -8.43
CA VAL A 37 0.21 -1.07 -9.70
C VAL A 37 1.57 -0.63 -10.28
N PRO A 38 1.91 0.65 -10.44
CA PRO A 38 3.25 1.07 -10.86
C PRO A 38 4.36 0.55 -9.96
N VAL A 39 4.14 0.51 -8.64
CA VAL A 39 5.11 -0.02 -7.66
C VAL A 39 5.37 -1.50 -7.90
N ILE A 40 4.30 -2.30 -8.05
CA ILE A 40 4.39 -3.73 -8.31
C ILE A 40 5.10 -4.00 -9.64
N VAL A 41 4.73 -3.28 -10.70
CA VAL A 41 5.37 -3.39 -12.02
C VAL A 41 6.85 -3.06 -11.93
N GLY A 42 7.21 -1.96 -11.29
CA GLY A 42 8.60 -1.57 -11.08
C GLY A 42 9.38 -2.58 -10.24
N ALA A 43 8.78 -3.13 -9.20
CA ALA A 43 9.39 -4.19 -8.37
C ALA A 43 9.67 -5.47 -9.17
N ILE A 44 8.78 -5.85 -10.07
CA ILE A 44 8.90 -7.04 -10.92
C ILE A 44 9.92 -6.83 -12.05
N VAL A 45 9.87 -5.69 -12.74
CA VAL A 45 10.65 -5.44 -13.96
C VAL A 45 12.06 -4.94 -13.61
N LEU A 46 12.16 -3.97 -12.70
CA LEU A 46 13.42 -3.29 -12.35
C LEU A 46 14.08 -3.87 -11.09
N GLY A 47 13.32 -4.61 -10.29
CA GLY A 47 13.84 -5.29 -9.10
C GLY A 47 13.64 -4.56 -7.78
N PRO A 48 14.27 -5.07 -6.67
CA PRO A 48 13.94 -4.63 -5.31
C PRO A 48 14.24 -3.15 -5.05
N LEU A 49 15.32 -2.63 -5.62
CA LEU A 49 15.69 -1.21 -5.44
C LEU A 49 14.63 -0.27 -6.03
N ALA A 50 14.17 -0.59 -7.25
CA ALA A 50 13.09 0.16 -7.89
C ALA A 50 11.78 0.05 -7.11
N GLY A 51 11.42 -1.16 -6.65
CA GLY A 51 10.26 -1.37 -5.80
C GLY A 51 10.31 -0.56 -4.51
N ALA A 52 11.49 -0.46 -3.87
CA ALA A 52 11.66 0.36 -2.67
C ALA A 52 11.52 1.86 -2.96
N ILE A 53 12.11 2.36 -4.06
CA ILE A 53 12.04 3.78 -4.44
C ILE A 53 10.59 4.16 -4.80
N LEU A 54 9.91 3.36 -5.64
CA LEU A 54 8.51 3.57 -6.01
C LEU A 54 7.59 3.46 -4.79
N GLY A 55 7.79 2.45 -3.94
CA GLY A 55 7.05 2.33 -2.69
C GLY A 55 7.24 3.53 -1.76
N THR A 56 8.42 4.13 -1.75
CA THR A 56 8.68 5.37 -0.99
C THR A 56 7.96 6.55 -1.62
N ALA A 57 7.99 6.70 -2.94
CA ALA A 57 7.27 7.75 -3.67
C ALA A 57 5.77 7.63 -3.39
N PHE A 58 5.20 6.44 -3.51
CA PHE A 58 3.80 6.15 -3.15
C PHE A 58 3.50 6.50 -1.67
N GLY A 59 4.41 6.18 -0.75
CA GLY A 59 4.25 6.54 0.67
C GLY A 59 4.23 8.03 0.92
N LEU A 60 5.07 8.79 0.19
CA LEU A 60 5.12 10.25 0.28
C LEU A 60 3.86 10.90 -0.30
N THR A 61 3.33 10.43 -1.43
CA THR A 61 2.07 10.91 -1.99
C THR A 61 0.90 10.59 -1.07
N SER A 62 0.86 9.39 -0.47
CA SER A 62 -0.13 9.01 0.53
C SER A 62 -0.06 9.89 1.79
N PHE A 63 1.13 10.27 2.23
CA PHE A 63 1.29 11.23 3.33
C PHE A 63 0.79 12.62 2.94
N TRP A 64 1.03 13.06 1.71
CA TRP A 64 0.49 14.32 1.20
C TRP A 64 -1.05 14.36 1.21
N GLU A 65 -1.71 13.25 0.94
CA GLU A 65 -3.18 13.16 1.03
C GLU A 65 -3.73 13.36 2.44
N CYS A 66 -2.96 13.02 3.48
CA CYS A 66 -3.35 13.25 4.87
C CYS A 66 -3.52 14.74 5.22
N PHE A 67 -3.03 15.67 4.38
CA PHE A 67 -3.20 17.12 4.58
C PHE A 67 -4.57 17.67 4.10
N GLY A 68 -5.57 16.83 3.89
CA GLY A 68 -6.94 17.29 3.65
C GLY A 68 -7.74 16.50 2.63
N LYS A 69 -7.13 15.54 1.93
CA LYS A 69 -7.82 14.72 0.93
C LYS A 69 -8.41 13.43 1.51
N ASP A 70 -7.73 12.83 2.50
CA ASP A 70 -8.16 11.59 3.16
C ASP A 70 -8.68 11.88 4.57
N PRO A 71 -9.98 11.64 4.85
CA PRO A 71 -10.58 11.92 6.17
C PRO A 71 -9.89 11.18 7.32
N LEU A 72 -9.51 9.92 7.11
CA LEU A 72 -8.78 9.14 8.12
C LEU A 72 -7.38 9.70 8.34
N GLY A 73 -6.69 10.03 7.25
CA GLY A 73 -5.36 10.61 7.29
C GLY A 73 -5.31 11.94 8.05
N VAL A 74 -6.31 12.80 7.88
CA VAL A 74 -6.42 14.07 8.62
C VAL A 74 -6.52 13.85 10.12
N VAL A 75 -7.35 12.90 10.55
CA VAL A 75 -7.51 12.55 11.98
C VAL A 75 -6.20 11.99 12.56
N LEU A 76 -5.54 11.09 11.83
CA LEU A 76 -4.28 10.49 12.25
C LEU A 76 -3.14 11.53 12.31
N LEU A 77 -3.11 12.43 11.33
CA LEU A 77 -2.12 13.51 11.29
C LEU A 77 -2.30 14.48 12.47
N GLY A 78 -3.55 14.82 12.80
CA GLY A 78 -3.87 15.65 13.97
C GLY A 78 -3.49 15.00 15.30
N ALA A 79 -3.62 13.66 15.41
CA ALA A 79 -3.29 12.93 16.62
C ALA A 79 -1.78 12.75 16.80
N ARG A 80 -1.06 12.28 15.77
CA ARG A 80 0.39 11.97 15.82
C ARG A 80 1.04 12.11 14.44
N PRO A 81 1.57 13.28 14.05
CA PRO A 81 2.09 13.52 12.70
C PRO A 81 3.27 12.62 12.34
N PHE A 82 4.20 12.38 13.26
CA PHE A 82 5.37 11.52 13.01
C PHE A 82 4.98 10.05 12.81
N SER A 83 4.02 9.55 13.61
CA SER A 83 3.51 8.18 13.45
C SER A 83 2.73 8.01 12.14
N THR A 84 2.02 9.05 11.70
CA THR A 84 1.32 9.06 10.40
C THR A 84 2.31 9.01 9.24
N PHE A 85 3.42 9.73 9.31
CA PHE A 85 4.48 9.65 8.31
C PHE A 85 5.04 8.22 8.19
N ILE A 86 5.37 7.60 9.33
CA ILE A 86 5.85 6.20 9.36
C ILE A 86 4.79 5.26 8.79
N LEU A 87 3.52 5.43 9.15
CA LEU A 87 2.40 4.62 8.65
C LEU A 87 2.23 4.74 7.13
N CYS A 88 2.45 5.92 6.57
CA CYS A 88 2.32 6.13 5.13
C CYS A 88 3.51 5.57 4.35
N VAL A 89 4.74 5.78 4.82
CA VAL A 89 5.96 5.48 4.04
C VAL A 89 6.42 4.04 4.23
N VAL A 90 6.56 3.58 5.48
CA VAL A 90 7.21 2.29 5.77
C VAL A 90 6.49 1.08 5.18
N PRO A 91 5.15 0.92 5.30
CA PRO A 91 4.46 -0.21 4.71
C PRO A 91 4.58 -0.28 3.18
N ARG A 92 4.53 0.88 2.50
CA ARG A 92 4.64 0.96 1.03
C ARG A 92 6.04 0.64 0.54
N LEU A 93 7.06 1.15 1.21
CA LEU A 93 8.45 0.80 0.95
C LEU A 93 8.67 -0.72 1.11
N LEU A 94 8.21 -1.29 2.23
CA LEU A 94 8.32 -2.72 2.49
C LEU A 94 7.53 -3.55 1.47
N MET A 95 6.34 -3.12 1.09
CA MET A 95 5.52 -3.78 0.06
C MET A 95 6.28 -3.87 -1.26
N GLY A 96 6.81 -2.75 -1.76
CA GLY A 96 7.56 -2.72 -3.02
C GLY A 96 8.80 -3.61 -2.98
N LEU A 97 9.53 -3.60 -1.87
CA LEU A 97 10.71 -4.42 -1.66
C LEU A 97 10.36 -5.91 -1.57
N LEU A 98 9.37 -6.27 -0.76
CA LEU A 98 8.94 -7.67 -0.57
C LEU A 98 8.31 -8.25 -1.84
N CYS A 99 7.53 -7.47 -2.60
CA CYS A 99 6.97 -7.90 -3.88
C CYS A 99 8.06 -8.35 -4.85
N ALA A 100 9.16 -7.62 -4.95
CA ALA A 100 10.29 -8.00 -5.79
C ALA A 100 10.99 -9.28 -5.28
N TYR A 101 11.09 -9.48 -3.97
CA TYR A 101 11.63 -10.73 -3.42
C TYR A 101 10.71 -11.92 -3.66
N VAL A 102 9.38 -11.75 -3.53
CA VAL A 102 8.40 -12.79 -3.90
C VAL A 102 8.58 -13.17 -5.37
N PHE A 103 8.68 -12.18 -6.26
CA PHE A 103 8.93 -12.44 -7.68
C PHE A 103 10.24 -13.19 -7.91
N LYS A 104 11.31 -12.88 -7.18
CA LYS A 104 12.58 -13.61 -7.26
C LYS A 104 12.46 -15.04 -6.72
N ALA A 105 11.73 -15.25 -5.63
CA ALA A 105 11.53 -16.59 -5.04
C ALA A 105 10.75 -17.51 -6.00
N LEU A 106 9.83 -16.96 -6.78
CA LEU A 106 9.06 -17.69 -7.79
C LEU A 106 9.86 -17.97 -9.09
N LYS A 107 11.17 -17.78 -9.12
CA LYS A 107 12.03 -17.95 -10.30
C LYS A 107 11.99 -19.39 -10.89
N GLY A 108 11.62 -20.37 -10.08
CA GLY A 108 11.44 -21.77 -10.51
C GLY A 108 10.18 -22.04 -11.36
N MET A 109 9.24 -21.11 -11.44
CA MET A 109 8.01 -21.29 -12.21
C MET A 109 8.25 -21.10 -13.70
N LYS A 110 7.81 -22.08 -14.52
CA LYS A 110 8.01 -22.07 -15.98
C LYS A 110 7.21 -20.98 -16.71
N LYS A 111 6.02 -20.60 -16.19
CA LYS A 111 5.14 -19.61 -16.82
C LYS A 111 5.35 -18.22 -16.19
N THR A 112 5.98 -17.32 -16.94
CA THR A 112 6.24 -15.93 -16.49
C THR A 112 4.97 -15.15 -16.16
N SER A 113 3.91 -15.30 -16.95
CA SER A 113 2.62 -14.63 -16.69
C SER A 113 2.02 -15.02 -15.34
N LEU A 114 2.07 -16.32 -14.99
CA LEU A 114 1.57 -16.79 -13.70
C LEU A 114 2.43 -16.26 -12.53
N ARG A 115 3.74 -16.18 -12.73
CA ARG A 115 4.68 -15.60 -11.77
C ARG A 115 4.40 -14.12 -11.53
N CYS A 116 4.16 -13.33 -12.58
CA CYS A 116 3.77 -11.93 -12.47
C CYS A 116 2.43 -11.77 -11.74
N GLY A 117 1.41 -12.56 -12.10
CA GLY A 117 0.09 -12.54 -11.47
C GLY A 117 0.15 -12.85 -9.97
N ILE A 118 0.84 -13.93 -9.58
CA ILE A 118 1.01 -14.28 -8.16
C ILE A 118 1.76 -13.18 -7.39
N SER A 119 2.83 -12.63 -7.98
CA SER A 119 3.59 -11.55 -7.33
C SER A 119 2.76 -10.28 -7.20
N GLY A 120 1.90 -9.99 -8.17
CA GLY A 120 0.97 -8.86 -8.12
C GLY A 120 -0.05 -9.00 -6.99
N ILE A 121 -0.72 -10.14 -6.91
CA ILE A 121 -1.68 -10.45 -5.84
C ILE A 121 -0.99 -10.42 -4.47
N CYS A 122 0.18 -11.03 -4.35
CA CYS A 122 0.97 -10.97 -3.11
C CYS A 122 1.36 -9.53 -2.75
N GLY A 123 1.72 -8.70 -3.73
CA GLY A 123 2.04 -7.29 -3.51
C GLY A 123 0.85 -6.51 -2.96
N ALA A 124 -0.35 -6.69 -3.54
CA ALA A 124 -1.58 -6.07 -3.06
C ALA A 124 -1.93 -6.51 -1.63
N LEU A 125 -1.89 -7.81 -1.35
CA LEU A 125 -2.14 -8.34 -0.02
C LEU A 125 -1.11 -7.83 1.00
N LEU A 126 0.18 -7.80 0.64
CA LEU A 126 1.24 -7.27 1.49
C LEU A 126 1.01 -5.80 1.83
N ASN A 127 0.58 -4.98 0.86
CA ASN A 127 0.23 -3.58 1.11
C ASN A 127 -0.81 -3.46 2.22
N THR A 128 -1.92 -4.19 2.09
CA THR A 128 -3.04 -4.11 3.04
C THR A 128 -2.66 -4.67 4.42
N VAL A 129 -1.99 -5.83 4.47
CA VAL A 129 -1.56 -6.46 5.73
C VAL A 129 -0.56 -5.58 6.46
N LEU A 130 0.45 -5.06 5.78
CA LEU A 130 1.45 -4.19 6.38
C LEU A 130 0.82 -2.89 6.87
N PHE A 131 0.00 -2.23 6.03
CA PHE A 131 -0.66 -0.99 6.42
C PHE A 131 -1.55 -1.18 7.66
N MET A 132 -2.41 -2.20 7.68
CA MET A 132 -3.28 -2.48 8.82
C MET A 132 -2.50 -2.86 10.07
N SER A 133 -1.41 -3.63 9.94
CA SER A 133 -0.55 -3.99 11.06
C SER A 133 0.10 -2.76 11.70
N PHE A 134 0.66 -1.86 10.88
CA PHE A 134 1.24 -0.62 11.36
C PHE A 134 0.19 0.35 11.91
N LEU A 135 -1.00 0.41 11.30
CA LEU A 135 -2.12 1.22 11.77
C LEU A 135 -2.51 0.81 13.20
N VAL A 136 -2.71 -0.47 13.43
CA VAL A 136 -3.07 -0.98 14.77
C VAL A 136 -1.92 -0.82 15.75
N ALA A 137 -0.68 -1.06 15.34
CA ALA A 137 0.50 -0.92 16.22
C ALA A 137 0.73 0.52 16.67
N LEU A 138 0.55 1.50 15.78
CA LEU A 138 0.83 2.91 16.07
C LEU A 138 -0.38 3.67 16.64
N PHE A 139 -1.59 3.31 16.21
CA PHE A 139 -2.83 4.06 16.49
C PHE A 139 -3.92 3.23 17.16
N GLY A 140 -3.68 1.99 17.56
CA GLY A 140 -4.69 1.11 18.19
C GLY A 140 -5.30 1.67 19.49
N LYS A 141 -4.67 2.69 20.11
CA LYS A 141 -5.15 3.40 21.31
C LYS A 141 -5.78 4.75 21.00
N VAL A 142 -5.83 5.16 19.73
CA VAL A 142 -6.33 6.48 19.30
C VAL A 142 -7.72 6.30 18.69
N GLU A 143 -8.67 7.18 19.06
CA GLU A 143 -9.95 7.25 18.38
C GLU A 143 -9.75 7.80 16.94
N PRO A 144 -10.45 7.26 15.94
CA PRO A 144 -11.54 6.29 15.93
C PRO A 144 -11.14 4.80 15.84
N ILE A 145 -9.82 4.50 15.82
CA ILE A 145 -9.31 3.13 15.61
C ILE A 145 -9.59 2.23 16.81
N SER A 146 -9.49 2.76 18.04
CA SER A 146 -9.84 2.03 19.26
C SER A 146 -11.30 1.60 19.27
N ASN A 147 -12.22 2.46 18.77
CA ASN A 147 -13.65 2.16 18.68
C ASN A 147 -13.92 1.10 17.61
N ALA A 148 -13.25 1.21 16.44
CA ALA A 148 -13.32 0.20 15.39
C ALA A 148 -12.79 -1.16 15.91
N LEU A 149 -11.67 -1.17 16.62
CA LEU A 149 -11.10 -2.38 17.21
C LEU A 149 -12.03 -3.01 18.26
N ALA A 150 -12.69 -2.19 19.08
CA ALA A 150 -13.66 -2.65 20.09
C ALA A 150 -14.88 -3.31 19.44
N THR A 151 -15.37 -2.83 18.30
CA THR A 151 -16.47 -3.42 17.53
C THR A 151 -16.15 -4.85 17.08
N TYR A 152 -14.87 -5.15 16.83
CA TYR A 152 -14.41 -6.50 16.46
C TYR A 152 -13.91 -7.33 17.65
N GLY A 153 -14.33 -6.98 18.88
CA GLY A 153 -14.03 -7.73 20.11
C GLY A 153 -12.57 -7.64 20.56
N GLY A 154 -11.85 -6.58 20.22
CA GLY A 154 -10.45 -6.36 20.60
C GLY A 154 -9.43 -7.28 19.90
N ASN A 155 -9.89 -8.20 19.05
CA ASN A 155 -9.03 -9.13 18.32
C ASN A 155 -8.42 -8.46 17.07
N ILE A 156 -7.17 -8.04 17.18
CA ILE A 156 -6.39 -7.42 16.11
C ILE A 156 -6.37 -8.30 14.84
N LEU A 157 -6.21 -9.62 14.99
CA LEU A 157 -6.22 -10.55 13.87
C LEU A 157 -7.57 -10.58 13.15
N LYS A 158 -8.70 -10.59 13.89
CA LYS A 158 -10.04 -10.52 13.28
C LYS A 158 -10.25 -9.19 12.54
N PHE A 159 -9.82 -8.09 13.12
CA PHE A 159 -9.89 -6.77 12.48
C PHE A 159 -9.09 -6.75 11.17
N ILE A 160 -7.84 -7.23 11.19
CA ILE A 160 -6.99 -7.31 10.01
C ILE A 160 -7.59 -8.25 8.96
N VAL A 161 -7.98 -9.46 9.34
CA VAL A 161 -8.51 -10.47 8.40
C VAL A 161 -9.84 -10.02 7.78
N LEU A 162 -10.73 -9.41 8.56
CA LEU A 162 -12.00 -8.90 8.02
C LEU A 162 -11.78 -7.68 7.12
N SER A 163 -10.92 -6.74 7.53
CA SER A 163 -10.58 -5.58 6.70
C SER A 163 -9.88 -5.99 5.41
N VAL A 164 -8.92 -6.91 5.47
CA VAL A 164 -8.22 -7.49 4.30
C VAL A 164 -9.19 -8.31 3.44
N GLY A 165 -10.08 -9.09 4.07
CA GLY A 165 -11.05 -9.92 3.36
C GLY A 165 -12.07 -9.10 2.60
N VAL A 166 -12.64 -8.07 3.21
CA VAL A 166 -13.59 -7.16 2.55
C VAL A 166 -12.90 -6.36 1.43
N GLN A 167 -11.69 -5.85 1.70
CA GLN A 167 -10.93 -5.07 0.73
C GLN A 167 -10.43 -5.95 -0.43
N GLY A 168 -9.93 -7.15 -0.15
CA GLY A 168 -9.48 -8.10 -1.17
C GLY A 168 -10.60 -8.66 -2.03
N LEU A 169 -11.81 -8.86 -1.48
CA LEU A 169 -12.99 -9.25 -2.25
C LEU A 169 -13.44 -8.13 -3.20
N LEU A 170 -13.33 -6.88 -2.77
CA LEU A 170 -13.69 -5.72 -3.59
C LEU A 170 -12.62 -5.39 -4.65
N GLU A 171 -11.36 -5.72 -4.40
CA GLU A 171 -10.27 -5.59 -5.40
C GLU A 171 -10.27 -6.72 -6.44
N ALA A 172 -10.96 -7.84 -6.17
CA ALA A 172 -11.04 -9.00 -7.07
C ALA A 172 -12.22 -8.96 -8.03
N VAL A 173 -13.18 -8.01 -7.88
CA VAL A 173 -14.36 -7.79 -8.73
C VAL A 173 -14.12 -6.62 -9.67
#